data_8c1dadd73cc8ca9180eacb7928dfe6dc
#
_entry.id   8c1dadd73cc8ca9180eacb7928dfe6dc
#
_cell.length_a   1.000
_cell.length_b   1.000
_cell.length_c   1.000
_cell.angle_alpha   90.00
_cell.angle_beta   90.00
_cell.angle_gamma   90.00
#
_symmetry.space_group_name_H-M   'P 1'
#
loop_
_entity.id
_entity.type
_entity.pdbx_description
1 polymer ?
#
loop_
_entity_poly.entity_id
_entity_poly.type
_entity_poly.pdbx_seq_one_letter_code
_entity_poly.pdbx_strand_id
1 'polypeptide(L)'
;MEESISGGRRKQYARPTINSYMYGNAMALSNIGLMKGDEEMAMKYALKADSIKTLVQEKLWNDKMKFFETLRKDTLAGVREAIGYIPWYFNLPDSKKYDDAWKQVMDEKGFSAPFGLTTAERRHPQFRSHGVGRCEWDGAIWPFATSQTLTAMANFINDYPQEILSDSVYFRQMELYVESQYRRGRPYIGEYLDEVNGNWLMGDRERSRYYNHSTFNDLIITGLVGLRPRMDNTIEVNPLIPEGKWNWFCLDNVLYHGHDITIIWDKNGNRYHQGKGLRVLVDGKLVGMTDKLQKLICENVL
;
A
#
# COMPACT_ATOMS: atom_id res chain seq x y z
N MET A 1 11.65 8.87 9.86
CA MET A 1 11.47 7.84 10.90
C MET A 1 12.53 8.04 11.95
N GLU A 2 12.12 8.58 13.04
CA GLU A 2 13.04 9.21 13.98
C GLU A 2 13.39 8.32 15.15
N GLU A 3 12.55 7.35 15.44
CA GLU A 3 12.62 6.50 16.62
C GLU A 3 12.25 5.06 16.26
N SER A 4 12.82 4.57 15.14
CA SER A 4 12.74 3.19 14.72
C SER A 4 13.88 2.35 15.33
N ILE A 5 13.72 1.04 15.37
CA ILE A 5 14.75 0.12 15.87
C ILE A 5 16.02 0.21 15.03
N SER A 6 15.89 0.31 13.71
CA SER A 6 17.03 0.35 12.79
C SER A 6 17.85 1.64 12.88
N GLY A 7 17.34 2.69 13.51
CA GLY A 7 18.07 3.93 13.76
C GLY A 7 17.26 5.19 13.54
N GLY A 8 17.65 6.21 14.27
CA GLY A 8 16.93 7.47 14.37
C GLY A 8 17.35 8.55 13.37
N ARG A 9 16.74 9.72 13.53
CA ARG A 9 16.80 10.94 12.70
C ARG A 9 18.21 11.39 12.30
N ARG A 10 19.19 11.23 13.17
CA ARG A 10 20.54 11.75 12.96
C ARG A 10 21.52 10.75 12.31
N LYS A 11 21.02 9.58 11.89
CA LYS A 11 21.84 8.53 11.31
C LYS A 11 21.64 8.44 9.81
N GLN A 12 22.70 8.62 9.06
CA GLN A 12 22.73 8.45 7.60
C GLN A 12 22.90 6.96 7.28
N TYR A 13 21.77 6.28 7.10
CA TYR A 13 21.71 4.88 6.72
C TYR A 13 20.98 4.73 5.39
N ALA A 14 21.33 3.69 4.60
CA ALA A 14 20.56 3.35 3.41
C ALA A 14 19.28 2.62 3.83
N ARG A 15 18.13 3.19 3.48
CA ARG A 15 16.81 2.68 3.89
C ARG A 15 15.99 2.23 2.70
N PRO A 16 15.20 1.16 2.83
CA PRO A 16 14.26 0.75 1.78
C PRO A 16 13.35 1.90 1.33
N THR A 17 12.83 2.70 2.28
CA THR A 17 11.90 3.79 2.02
C THR A 17 12.41 4.77 0.97
N ILE A 18 13.45 5.54 1.31
CA ILE A 18 13.91 6.64 0.45
C ILE A 18 14.41 6.13 -0.91
N ASN A 19 15.06 4.98 -0.93
CA ASN A 19 15.57 4.42 -2.18
C ASN A 19 14.43 3.93 -3.09
N SER A 20 13.35 3.37 -2.53
CA SER A 20 12.16 3.02 -3.31
C SER A 20 11.44 4.25 -3.85
N TYR A 21 11.31 5.33 -3.07
CA TYR A 21 10.78 6.60 -3.58
C TYR A 21 11.64 7.18 -4.72
N MET A 22 12.97 7.10 -4.59
CA MET A 22 13.88 7.55 -5.66
C MET A 22 13.77 6.70 -6.92
N TYR A 23 13.54 5.38 -6.77
CA TYR A 23 13.21 4.48 -7.88
C TYR A 23 11.90 4.90 -8.54
N GLY A 24 10.82 5.06 -7.77
CA GLY A 24 9.52 5.48 -8.28
C GLY A 24 9.57 6.83 -9.00
N ASN A 25 10.31 7.80 -8.45
CA ASN A 25 10.52 9.09 -9.10
C ASN A 25 11.27 8.96 -10.44
N ALA A 26 12.30 8.10 -10.50
CA ALA A 26 13.03 7.87 -11.75
C ALA A 26 12.14 7.20 -12.80
N MET A 27 11.33 6.19 -12.41
CA MET A 27 10.35 5.57 -13.30
C MET A 27 9.32 6.58 -13.82
N ALA A 28 8.79 7.45 -12.95
CA ALA A 28 7.84 8.47 -13.34
C ALA A 28 8.45 9.45 -14.36
N LEU A 29 9.69 9.89 -14.14
CA LEU A 29 10.39 10.78 -15.08
C LEU A 29 10.70 10.10 -16.42
N SER A 30 11.04 8.82 -16.40
CA SER A 30 11.20 8.03 -17.63
C SER A 30 9.89 7.97 -18.43
N ASN A 31 8.77 7.66 -17.74
CA ASN A 31 7.45 7.59 -18.35
C ASN A 31 7.00 8.96 -18.92
N ILE A 32 7.26 10.06 -18.20
CA ILE A 32 6.99 11.42 -18.71
C ILE A 32 7.81 11.72 -19.96
N GLY A 33 9.07 11.29 -20.00
CA GLY A 33 9.91 11.37 -21.19
C GLY A 33 9.29 10.68 -22.40
N LEU A 34 8.85 9.43 -22.22
CA LEU A 34 8.14 8.66 -23.25
C LEU A 34 6.88 9.37 -23.76
N MET A 35 6.04 9.85 -22.83
CA MET A 35 4.80 10.56 -23.18
C MET A 35 5.04 11.84 -23.97
N LYS A 36 6.21 12.47 -23.79
CA LYS A 36 6.60 13.72 -24.49
C LYS A 36 7.43 13.46 -25.75
N GLY A 37 7.80 12.22 -26.04
CA GLY A 37 8.72 11.89 -27.12
C GLY A 37 10.18 12.31 -26.85
N ASP A 38 10.55 12.55 -25.58
CA ASP A 38 11.90 12.86 -25.15
C ASP A 38 12.63 11.56 -24.78
N GLU A 39 13.20 10.91 -25.78
CA GLU A 39 13.89 9.63 -25.65
C GLU A 39 15.14 9.74 -24.77
N GLU A 40 15.85 10.87 -24.79
CA GLU A 40 17.05 11.08 -23.97
C GLU A 40 16.66 11.09 -22.47
N MET A 41 15.65 11.86 -22.12
CA MET A 41 15.11 11.90 -20.77
C MET A 41 14.60 10.51 -20.33
N ALA A 42 13.83 9.85 -21.18
CA ALA A 42 13.27 8.53 -20.91
C ALA A 42 14.37 7.51 -20.59
N MET A 43 15.38 7.40 -21.45
CA MET A 43 16.51 6.49 -21.29
C MET A 43 17.34 6.82 -20.05
N LYS A 44 17.69 8.08 -19.83
CA LYS A 44 18.46 8.55 -18.67
C LYS A 44 17.84 8.11 -17.35
N TYR A 45 16.53 8.30 -17.22
CA TYR A 45 15.85 7.98 -15.96
C TYR A 45 15.50 6.49 -15.83
N ALA A 46 15.30 5.76 -16.93
CA ALA A 46 15.21 4.30 -16.92
C ALA A 46 16.50 3.66 -16.36
N LEU A 47 17.67 4.06 -16.88
CA LEU A 47 18.98 3.58 -16.39
C LEU A 47 19.20 3.93 -14.92
N LYS A 48 18.74 5.10 -14.47
CA LYS A 48 18.80 5.48 -13.06
C LYS A 48 17.90 4.61 -12.19
N ALA A 49 16.70 4.30 -12.65
CA ALA A 49 15.78 3.39 -11.96
C ALA A 49 16.38 1.99 -11.83
N ASP A 50 16.92 1.43 -12.90
CA ASP A 50 17.57 0.12 -12.90
C ASP A 50 18.77 0.04 -11.93
N SER A 51 19.56 1.10 -11.89
CA SER A 51 20.69 1.19 -10.95
C SER A 51 20.20 1.20 -9.49
N ILE A 52 19.15 1.96 -9.19
CA ILE A 52 18.57 2.00 -7.84
C ILE A 52 17.95 0.65 -7.48
N LYS A 53 17.19 0.05 -8.39
CA LYS A 53 16.58 -1.28 -8.21
C LYS A 53 17.63 -2.31 -7.85
N THR A 54 18.71 -2.39 -8.64
CA THR A 54 19.83 -3.32 -8.40
C THR A 54 20.42 -3.11 -7.01
N LEU A 55 20.74 -1.87 -6.65
CA LEU A 55 21.33 -1.57 -5.34
C LEU A 55 20.39 -1.89 -4.17
N VAL A 56 19.11 -1.63 -4.30
CA VAL A 56 18.11 -1.98 -3.26
C VAL A 56 18.05 -3.49 -3.08
N GLN A 57 17.96 -4.24 -4.17
CA GLN A 57 17.86 -5.70 -4.12
C GLN A 57 19.14 -6.36 -3.59
N GLU A 58 20.31 -5.88 -3.97
CA GLU A 58 21.59 -6.45 -3.56
C GLU A 58 22.04 -6.05 -2.15
N LYS A 59 21.76 -4.81 -1.74
CA LYS A 59 22.32 -4.23 -0.51
C LYS A 59 21.36 -4.21 0.66
N LEU A 60 20.05 -4.17 0.40
CA LEU A 60 19.05 -4.04 1.46
C LEU A 60 18.27 -5.32 1.73
N TRP A 61 18.36 -6.33 0.88
CA TRP A 61 17.75 -7.63 1.12
C TRP A 61 18.57 -8.47 2.08
N ASN A 62 17.93 -8.97 3.13
CA ASN A 62 18.52 -9.90 4.08
C ASN A 62 18.00 -11.32 3.79
N ASP A 63 18.83 -12.16 3.21
CA ASP A 63 18.46 -13.54 2.86
C ASP A 63 18.10 -14.41 4.05
N LYS A 64 18.71 -14.18 5.21
CA LYS A 64 18.39 -14.90 6.45
C LYS A 64 17.04 -14.48 7.01
N MET A 65 16.76 -13.18 7.01
CA MET A 65 15.51 -12.63 7.52
C MET A 65 14.39 -12.68 6.48
N LYS A 66 14.72 -12.88 5.18
CA LYS A 66 13.77 -12.79 4.06
C LYS A 66 13.00 -11.47 4.08
N PHE A 67 13.74 -10.35 4.17
CA PHE A 67 13.15 -9.02 4.29
C PHE A 67 14.10 -7.92 3.83
N PHE A 68 13.55 -6.79 3.34
CA PHE A 68 14.34 -5.60 3.08
C PHE A 68 14.57 -4.82 4.37
N GLU A 69 15.83 -4.56 4.69
CA GLU A 69 16.24 -3.92 5.93
C GLU A 69 17.03 -2.63 5.69
N THR A 70 17.14 -1.82 6.73
CA THR A 70 18.06 -0.69 6.76
C THR A 70 19.51 -1.18 6.78
N LEU A 71 20.34 -0.67 5.88
CA LEU A 71 21.79 -0.89 5.90
C LEU A 71 22.47 0.19 6.76
N ARG A 72 23.07 -0.23 7.87
CA ARG A 72 23.84 0.59 8.79
C ARG A 72 25.33 0.46 8.45
N LYS A 73 25.88 1.45 7.73
CA LYS A 73 27.23 1.33 7.15
C LYS A 73 27.32 0.06 6.28
N ASP A 74 27.97 -0.98 6.79
CA ASP A 74 28.22 -2.23 6.06
C ASP A 74 27.39 -3.43 6.59
N THR A 75 26.46 -3.21 7.53
CA THR A 75 25.70 -4.29 8.15
C THR A 75 24.20 -3.99 8.12
N LEU A 76 23.41 -4.97 7.72
CA LEU A 76 21.96 -4.91 7.81
C LEU A 76 21.49 -4.85 9.28
N ALA A 77 20.39 -4.17 9.52
CA ALA A 77 19.95 -3.82 10.86
C ALA A 77 19.53 -5.03 11.72
N GLY A 78 19.18 -6.15 11.11
CA GLY A 78 18.72 -7.36 11.79
C GLY A 78 17.32 -7.23 12.38
N VAL A 79 16.49 -6.36 11.82
CA VAL A 79 15.10 -6.15 12.24
C VAL A 79 14.23 -5.90 11.01
N ARG A 80 13.05 -6.54 10.99
CA ARG A 80 12.01 -6.22 10.03
C ARG A 80 11.21 -5.02 10.50
N GLU A 81 11.12 -4.02 9.65
CA GLU A 81 10.31 -2.81 9.88
C GLU A 81 9.38 -2.60 8.68
N ALA A 82 8.20 -2.03 8.88
CA ALA A 82 7.19 -1.83 7.83
C ALA A 82 7.73 -1.11 6.58
N ILE A 83 8.79 -0.33 6.74
CA ILE A 83 9.51 0.30 5.62
C ILE A 83 10.09 -0.69 4.61
N GLY A 84 10.31 -1.94 5.01
CA GLY A 84 10.77 -3.01 4.14
C GLY A 84 9.71 -3.49 3.13
N TYR A 85 8.45 -3.07 3.26
CA TYR A 85 7.41 -3.29 2.26
C TYR A 85 7.35 -2.19 1.18
N ILE A 86 7.97 -1.04 1.41
CA ILE A 86 7.92 0.11 0.46
C ILE A 86 8.48 -0.22 -0.94
N PRO A 87 9.44 -1.15 -1.12
CA PRO A 87 9.81 -1.57 -2.48
C PRO A 87 8.62 -2.00 -3.35
N TRP A 88 7.63 -2.73 -2.80
CA TRP A 88 6.43 -3.13 -3.53
C TRP A 88 5.42 -1.99 -3.76
N TYR A 89 5.51 -0.90 -3.00
CA TYR A 89 4.73 0.30 -3.28
C TYR A 89 4.99 0.82 -4.70
N PHE A 90 6.19 0.59 -5.22
CA PHE A 90 6.64 1.02 -6.55
C PHE A 90 6.91 -0.14 -7.51
N ASN A 91 6.47 -1.36 -7.20
CA ASN A 91 6.75 -2.56 -8.00
C ASN A 91 8.24 -2.75 -8.30
N LEU A 92 9.13 -2.40 -7.33
CA LEU A 92 10.58 -2.48 -7.50
C LEU A 92 11.11 -3.92 -7.49
N PRO A 93 10.71 -4.83 -6.55
CA PRO A 93 11.29 -6.16 -6.44
C PRO A 93 10.99 -7.05 -7.63
N ASP A 94 11.93 -7.93 -7.97
CA ASP A 94 11.70 -8.99 -8.94
C ASP A 94 10.71 -10.02 -8.39
N SER A 95 9.86 -10.52 -9.27
CA SER A 95 8.83 -11.50 -8.93
C SER A 95 9.42 -12.79 -8.37
N LYS A 96 8.74 -13.38 -7.39
CA LYS A 96 9.02 -14.65 -6.69
C LYS A 96 10.22 -14.64 -5.76
N LYS A 97 11.28 -13.90 -6.05
CA LYS A 97 12.54 -13.94 -5.29
C LYS A 97 12.40 -13.41 -3.86
N TYR A 98 11.54 -12.40 -3.67
CA TYR A 98 11.42 -11.64 -2.42
C TYR A 98 10.06 -11.85 -1.72
N ASP A 99 9.19 -12.66 -2.27
CA ASP A 99 7.78 -12.80 -1.87
C ASP A 99 7.60 -13.27 -0.42
N ASP A 100 8.56 -14.04 0.12
CA ASP A 100 8.55 -14.54 1.50
C ASP A 100 8.42 -13.43 2.56
N ALA A 101 8.80 -12.20 2.23
CA ALA A 101 8.61 -11.04 3.11
C ALA A 101 7.13 -10.85 3.53
N TRP A 102 6.20 -11.16 2.63
CA TRP A 102 4.78 -10.96 2.87
C TRP A 102 4.15 -11.93 3.86
N LYS A 103 4.82 -13.05 4.18
CA LYS A 103 4.38 -13.97 5.25
C LYS A 103 4.32 -13.28 6.62
N GLN A 104 5.12 -12.23 6.81
CA GLN A 104 5.22 -11.52 8.08
C GLN A 104 3.98 -10.67 8.42
N VAL A 105 3.16 -10.28 7.43
CA VAL A 105 1.92 -9.51 7.70
C VAL A 105 0.82 -10.36 8.35
N MET A 106 0.91 -11.70 8.26
CA MET A 106 -0.03 -12.64 8.87
C MET A 106 0.54 -13.26 10.16
N ASP A 107 1.80 -13.06 10.45
CA ASP A 107 2.47 -13.63 11.62
C ASP A 107 2.28 -12.70 12.84
N GLU A 108 1.68 -13.24 13.91
CA GLU A 108 1.47 -12.51 15.18
C GLU A 108 2.79 -12.10 15.86
N LYS A 109 3.87 -12.80 15.59
CA LYS A 109 5.23 -12.41 16.02
C LYS A 109 5.91 -11.51 14.97
N GLY A 110 5.35 -11.40 13.78
CA GLY A 110 5.73 -10.46 12.72
C GLY A 110 5.05 -9.12 12.93
N PHE A 111 4.20 -8.74 11.96
CA PHE A 111 3.52 -7.44 11.99
C PHE A 111 2.03 -7.52 12.39
N SER A 112 1.44 -8.70 12.43
CA SER A 112 0.02 -8.86 12.74
C SER A 112 -0.27 -8.54 14.20
N ALA A 113 -1.19 -7.62 14.45
CA ALA A 113 -1.67 -7.29 15.79
C ALA A 113 -3.19 -7.08 15.79
N PRO A 114 -3.85 -7.12 16.97
CA PRO A 114 -5.30 -7.00 17.07
C PRO A 114 -5.90 -5.78 16.39
N PHE A 115 -5.18 -4.65 16.35
CA PHE A 115 -5.68 -3.39 15.77
C PHE A 115 -5.01 -3.00 14.44
N GLY A 116 -4.22 -3.89 13.82
CA GLY A 116 -3.61 -3.66 12.53
C GLY A 116 -2.15 -4.08 12.43
N LEU A 117 -1.42 -3.52 11.46
CA LEU A 117 -0.02 -3.84 11.22
C LEU A 117 0.90 -2.90 12.01
N THR A 118 1.83 -3.49 12.75
CA THR A 118 2.85 -2.74 13.53
C THR A 118 3.95 -2.17 12.62
N THR A 119 4.66 -1.15 13.09
CA THR A 119 5.78 -0.55 12.35
C THR A 119 7.08 -1.34 12.44
N ALA A 120 7.20 -2.25 13.40
CA ALA A 120 8.31 -3.19 13.55
C ALA A 120 7.78 -4.58 13.91
N GLU A 121 8.57 -5.63 13.64
CA GLU A 121 8.20 -7.00 14.00
C GLU A 121 8.10 -7.19 15.52
N ARG A 122 7.02 -7.79 15.99
CA ARG A 122 6.68 -7.93 17.41
C ARG A 122 7.62 -8.86 18.20
N ARG A 123 8.36 -9.73 17.51
CA ARG A 123 9.34 -10.62 18.16
C ARG A 123 10.67 -9.94 18.50
N HIS A 124 10.93 -8.74 18.01
CA HIS A 124 12.20 -8.08 18.22
C HIS A 124 12.34 -7.59 19.70
N PRO A 125 13.48 -7.82 20.38
CA PRO A 125 13.66 -7.43 21.79
C PRO A 125 13.46 -5.94 22.06
N GLN A 126 13.68 -5.08 21.07
CA GLN A 126 13.50 -3.63 21.17
C GLN A 126 12.10 -3.17 20.69
N PHE A 127 11.16 -4.08 20.48
CA PHE A 127 9.79 -3.71 20.13
C PHE A 127 9.19 -2.81 21.22
N ARG A 128 8.64 -1.66 20.84
CA ARG A 128 8.02 -0.69 21.75
C ARG A 128 8.91 -0.24 22.92
N SER A 129 10.24 -0.20 22.73
CA SER A 129 11.20 0.11 23.78
C SER A 129 11.34 1.60 24.12
N HIS A 130 10.88 2.50 23.24
CA HIS A 130 11.03 3.94 23.42
C HIS A 130 10.03 4.58 24.41
N GLY A 131 8.93 3.88 24.73
CA GLY A 131 7.87 4.37 25.61
C GLY A 131 6.97 5.45 24.97
N VAL A 132 5.80 5.62 25.55
CA VAL A 132 4.75 6.50 25.03
C VAL A 132 5.23 7.94 24.87
N GLY A 133 4.95 8.53 23.72
CA GLY A 133 5.23 9.93 23.42
C GLY A 133 6.52 10.21 22.66
N ARG A 134 7.21 9.17 22.21
CA ARG A 134 8.46 9.28 21.44
C ARG A 134 8.33 8.84 19.97
N CYS A 135 7.17 9.07 19.35
CA CYS A 135 6.91 8.73 17.95
C CYS A 135 7.10 7.25 17.57
N GLU A 136 7.02 6.37 18.46
CA GLU A 136 7.07 4.89 18.47
C GLU A 136 7.03 4.15 17.12
N TRP A 137 7.96 4.47 16.20
CA TRP A 137 8.16 3.73 14.97
C TRP A 137 8.84 2.37 15.21
N ASP A 138 9.11 2.07 16.45
CA ASP A 138 9.64 0.81 16.95
C ASP A 138 8.54 -0.22 17.28
N GLY A 139 7.29 0.02 16.84
CA GLY A 139 6.24 -0.97 17.03
C GLY A 139 4.79 -0.49 17.04
N ALA A 140 4.50 0.76 17.39
CA ALA A 140 3.12 1.25 17.37
C ALA A 140 2.51 1.20 15.96
N ILE A 141 1.18 1.13 15.88
CA ILE A 141 0.46 1.19 14.59
C ILE A 141 0.37 2.66 14.17
N TRP A 142 0.91 2.96 13.00
CA TRP A 142 0.83 4.26 12.38
C TRP A 142 -0.07 4.20 11.15
N PRO A 143 -1.18 4.95 11.09
CA PRO A 143 -2.03 5.03 9.89
C PRO A 143 -1.25 5.33 8.61
N PHE A 144 -0.22 6.18 8.69
CA PHE A 144 0.68 6.46 7.57
C PHE A 144 1.44 5.20 7.09
N ALA A 145 2.07 4.46 8.01
CA ALA A 145 2.77 3.22 7.68
C ALA A 145 1.79 2.15 7.16
N THR A 146 0.60 2.06 7.77
CA THR A 146 -0.48 1.17 7.33
C THR A 146 -0.86 1.47 5.88
N SER A 147 -1.11 2.74 5.53
CA SER A 147 -1.48 3.10 4.16
C SER A 147 -0.39 2.77 3.14
N GLN A 148 0.88 3.01 3.47
CA GLN A 148 1.99 2.64 2.61
C GLN A 148 2.09 1.12 2.42
N THR A 149 1.96 0.35 3.51
CA THR A 149 2.00 -1.12 3.46
C THR A 149 0.82 -1.69 2.68
N LEU A 150 -0.38 -1.14 2.84
CA LEU A 150 -1.57 -1.58 2.10
C LEU A 150 -1.50 -1.24 0.61
N THR A 151 -0.94 -0.10 0.22
CA THR A 151 -0.66 0.18 -1.19
C THR A 151 0.31 -0.85 -1.78
N ALA A 152 1.40 -1.13 -1.06
CA ALA A 152 2.36 -2.16 -1.45
C ALA A 152 1.72 -3.56 -1.52
N MET A 153 0.82 -3.89 -0.58
CA MET A 153 0.06 -5.14 -0.53
C MET A 153 -0.88 -5.27 -1.74
N ALA A 154 -1.62 -4.21 -2.07
CA ALA A 154 -2.49 -4.19 -3.24
C ALA A 154 -1.69 -4.40 -4.54
N ASN A 155 -0.53 -3.77 -4.67
CA ASN A 155 0.36 -3.99 -5.81
C ASN A 155 0.87 -5.45 -5.82
N PHE A 156 1.29 -5.98 -4.68
CA PHE A 156 1.77 -7.37 -4.61
C PHE A 156 0.68 -8.38 -5.02
N ILE A 157 -0.56 -8.20 -4.56
CA ILE A 157 -1.68 -9.08 -4.92
C ILE A 157 -2.03 -8.96 -6.41
N ASN A 158 -1.99 -7.73 -6.96
CA ASN A 158 -2.47 -7.47 -8.33
C ASN A 158 -1.41 -7.70 -9.41
N ASP A 159 -0.16 -7.34 -9.12
CA ASP A 159 0.88 -7.18 -10.16
C ASP A 159 1.93 -8.31 -10.12
N TYR A 160 1.91 -9.17 -9.08
CA TYR A 160 2.86 -10.27 -8.93
C TYR A 160 2.16 -11.64 -9.02
N PRO A 161 2.75 -12.63 -9.71
CA PRO A 161 2.23 -14.01 -9.73
C PRO A 161 2.57 -14.69 -8.39
N GLN A 162 1.72 -14.57 -7.39
CA GLN A 162 1.92 -14.99 -6.00
C GLN A 162 0.71 -15.77 -5.45
N GLU A 163 0.93 -16.56 -4.40
CA GLU A 163 -0.09 -17.35 -3.69
C GLU A 163 -0.03 -17.13 -2.17
N ILE A 164 0.69 -16.09 -1.70
CA ILE A 164 0.92 -15.84 -0.26
C ILE A 164 -0.22 -15.03 0.34
N LEU A 165 -0.67 -14.00 -0.37
CA LEU A 165 -1.73 -13.11 0.08
C LEU A 165 -2.97 -13.24 -0.80
N SER A 166 -4.14 -13.14 -0.15
CA SER A 166 -5.43 -13.06 -0.81
C SER A 166 -6.07 -11.68 -0.59
N ASP A 167 -7.12 -11.40 -1.37
CA ASP A 167 -8.02 -10.28 -1.17
C ASP A 167 -8.57 -10.20 0.26
N SER A 168 -8.83 -11.36 0.89
CA SER A 168 -9.32 -11.43 2.27
C SER A 168 -8.34 -10.84 3.28
N VAL A 169 -7.03 -11.00 3.06
CA VAL A 169 -6.01 -10.40 3.93
C VAL A 169 -6.02 -8.88 3.78
N TYR A 170 -6.05 -8.38 2.54
CA TYR A 170 -6.15 -6.94 2.28
C TYR A 170 -7.43 -6.35 2.87
N PHE A 171 -8.58 -6.97 2.59
CA PHE A 171 -9.88 -6.53 3.08
C PHE A 171 -9.91 -6.46 4.61
N ARG A 172 -9.39 -7.48 5.30
CA ARG A 172 -9.33 -7.47 6.77
C ARG A 172 -8.46 -6.36 7.32
N GLN A 173 -7.34 -6.05 6.70
CA GLN A 173 -6.50 -4.92 7.12
C GLN A 173 -7.20 -3.57 6.89
N MET A 174 -7.97 -3.44 5.82
CA MET A 174 -8.81 -2.25 5.59
C MET A 174 -9.92 -2.12 6.64
N GLU A 175 -10.59 -3.22 7.03
CA GLU A 175 -11.55 -3.23 8.14
C GLU A 175 -10.89 -2.74 9.44
N LEU A 176 -9.74 -3.31 9.82
CA LEU A 176 -8.99 -2.91 11.02
C LEU A 176 -8.59 -1.43 10.98
N TYR A 177 -8.17 -0.94 9.80
CA TYR A 177 -7.84 0.46 9.63
C TYR A 177 -9.05 1.37 9.94
N VAL A 178 -10.22 1.05 9.39
CA VAL A 178 -11.46 1.82 9.66
C VAL A 178 -11.88 1.68 11.12
N GLU A 179 -11.92 0.46 11.67
CA GLU A 179 -12.32 0.17 13.04
C GLU A 179 -11.44 0.91 14.05
N SER A 180 -10.16 1.11 13.76
CA SER A 180 -9.22 1.83 14.63
C SER A 180 -9.47 3.34 14.69
N GLN A 181 -10.18 3.94 13.71
CA GLN A 181 -10.41 5.40 13.63
C GLN A 181 -11.52 5.89 14.58
N TYR A 182 -11.47 5.42 15.83
CA TYR A 182 -12.40 5.79 16.88
C TYR A 182 -11.69 6.10 18.20
N ARG A 183 -12.29 6.99 18.99
CA ARG A 183 -11.86 7.29 20.35
C ARG A 183 -13.09 7.55 21.20
N ARG A 184 -13.23 6.82 22.32
CA ARG A 184 -14.38 6.97 23.24
C ARG A 184 -15.73 6.88 22.52
N GLY A 185 -15.85 5.94 21.56
CA GLY A 185 -17.08 5.71 20.79
C GLY A 185 -17.42 6.76 19.74
N ARG A 186 -16.51 7.69 19.43
CA ARG A 186 -16.68 8.71 18.38
C ARG A 186 -15.62 8.60 17.32
N PRO A 187 -15.91 8.93 16.05
CA PRO A 187 -14.89 9.02 15.01
C PRO A 187 -13.73 9.91 15.44
N TYR A 188 -12.53 9.42 15.25
CA TYR A 188 -11.30 10.11 15.62
C TYR A 188 -10.16 9.66 14.71
N ILE A 189 -9.45 10.61 14.15
CA ILE A 189 -8.25 10.36 13.33
C ILE A 189 -7.05 10.85 14.14
N GLY A 190 -6.17 9.93 14.51
CA GLY A 190 -4.99 10.22 15.31
C GLY A 190 -3.69 9.90 14.61
N GLU A 191 -2.58 10.12 15.30
CA GLU A 191 -1.24 9.98 14.76
C GLU A 191 -0.76 8.52 14.80
N TYR A 192 -0.83 7.86 15.97
CA TYR A 192 -0.48 6.45 16.16
C TYR A 192 -1.18 5.85 17.38
N LEU A 193 -1.35 4.54 17.37
CA LEU A 193 -2.13 3.81 18.37
C LEU A 193 -1.41 2.55 18.86
N ASP A 194 -1.85 2.10 20.03
CA ASP A 194 -1.41 0.86 20.65
C ASP A 194 -1.93 -0.35 19.87
N GLU A 195 -1.07 -1.30 19.59
CA GLU A 195 -1.36 -2.45 18.74
C GLU A 195 -2.23 -3.52 19.41
N VAL A 196 -2.32 -3.50 20.76
CA VAL A 196 -3.05 -4.51 21.53
C VAL A 196 -4.44 -4.04 21.92
N ASN A 197 -4.58 -2.75 22.33
CA ASN A 197 -5.83 -2.23 22.86
C ASN A 197 -6.47 -1.13 22.00
N GLY A 198 -5.79 -0.69 20.93
CA GLY A 198 -6.30 0.33 20.00
C GLY A 198 -6.35 1.75 20.57
N ASN A 199 -5.77 2.01 21.73
CA ASN A 199 -5.73 3.35 22.31
C ASN A 199 -4.79 4.26 21.54
N TRP A 200 -5.27 5.47 21.21
CA TRP A 200 -4.45 6.50 20.61
C TRP A 200 -3.42 7.02 21.61
N LEU A 201 -2.14 6.77 21.37
CA LEU A 201 -1.05 7.02 22.31
C LEU A 201 -0.76 8.51 22.52
N MET A 202 -1.13 9.33 21.54
CA MET A 202 -0.98 10.79 21.60
C MET A 202 -2.32 11.53 21.48
N GLY A 203 -3.42 10.83 21.74
CA GLY A 203 -4.77 11.33 21.50
C GLY A 203 -5.16 12.61 22.26
N ASP A 204 -4.46 12.96 23.34
CA ASP A 204 -4.71 14.19 24.09
C ASP A 204 -3.86 15.38 23.65
N ARG A 205 -2.89 15.17 22.75
CA ARG A 205 -2.10 16.26 22.17
C ARG A 205 -2.80 16.86 20.96
N GLU A 206 -2.98 18.18 21.00
CA GLU A 206 -3.68 18.90 19.92
C GLU A 206 -3.04 18.68 18.55
N ARG A 207 -1.71 18.66 18.44
CA ARG A 207 -0.99 18.42 17.18
C ARG A 207 -1.28 17.04 16.56
N SER A 208 -1.63 16.05 17.39
CA SER A 208 -1.91 14.68 16.96
C SER A 208 -3.40 14.42 16.73
N ARG A 209 -4.23 15.40 17.11
CA ARG A 209 -5.68 15.35 16.89
C ARG A 209 -5.99 15.70 15.44
N TYR A 210 -6.74 14.82 14.79
CA TYR A 210 -7.08 14.96 13.37
C TYR A 210 -5.85 14.94 12.45
N TYR A 211 -4.79 14.28 12.90
CA TYR A 211 -3.57 14.06 12.11
C TYR A 211 -3.91 13.15 10.93
N ASN A 212 -4.22 13.76 9.79
CA ASN A 212 -4.73 13.04 8.64
C ASN A 212 -3.60 12.54 7.75
N HIS A 213 -3.65 11.25 7.46
CA HIS A 213 -2.87 10.63 6.40
C HIS A 213 -3.81 10.39 5.21
N SER A 214 -3.77 11.26 4.24
CA SER A 214 -4.77 11.40 3.15
C SER A 214 -4.87 10.22 2.18
N THR A 215 -3.97 9.25 2.24
CA THR A 215 -3.93 8.11 1.30
C THR A 215 -4.99 7.04 1.54
N PHE A 216 -5.86 7.17 2.55
CA PHE A 216 -6.90 6.18 2.82
C PHE A 216 -7.89 6.03 1.66
N ASN A 217 -8.31 7.14 1.04
CA ASN A 217 -9.22 7.09 -0.10
C ASN A 217 -8.59 6.42 -1.32
N ASP A 218 -7.27 6.57 -1.50
CA ASP A 218 -6.54 5.88 -2.56
C ASP A 218 -6.59 4.36 -2.38
N LEU A 219 -6.56 3.87 -1.12
CA LEU A 219 -6.70 2.44 -0.81
C LEU A 219 -8.10 1.90 -1.16
N ILE A 220 -9.14 2.73 -1.05
CA ILE A 220 -10.48 2.37 -1.51
C ILE A 220 -10.51 2.31 -3.03
N ILE A 221 -10.03 3.35 -3.71
CA ILE A 221 -10.11 3.48 -5.16
C ILE A 221 -9.24 2.42 -5.86
N THR A 222 -7.94 2.35 -5.50
CA THR A 222 -6.99 1.48 -6.19
C THR A 222 -6.89 0.07 -5.62
N GLY A 223 -7.37 -0.14 -4.39
CA GLY A 223 -7.39 -1.43 -3.71
C GLY A 223 -8.76 -2.09 -3.69
N LEU A 224 -9.71 -1.58 -2.86
CA LEU A 224 -11.02 -2.23 -2.72
C LEU A 224 -11.83 -2.22 -4.02
N VAL A 225 -12.00 -1.05 -4.66
CA VAL A 225 -12.67 -0.95 -5.96
C VAL A 225 -11.75 -1.45 -7.08
N GLY A 226 -10.45 -1.21 -6.93
CA GLY A 226 -9.42 -1.79 -7.76
C GLY A 226 -9.19 -1.10 -9.10
N LEU A 227 -9.48 0.21 -9.24
CA LEU A 227 -9.08 0.97 -10.42
C LEU A 227 -7.55 1.06 -10.47
N ARG A 228 -6.93 0.37 -11.42
CA ARG A 228 -5.47 0.30 -11.56
C ARG A 228 -4.99 1.34 -12.58
N PRO A 229 -4.20 2.36 -12.15
CA PRO A 229 -3.71 3.39 -13.07
C PRO A 229 -2.80 2.80 -14.15
N ARG A 230 -3.02 3.19 -15.41
CA ARG A 230 -2.23 2.78 -16.58
C ARG A 230 -1.83 4.01 -17.40
N MET A 231 -0.82 3.84 -18.25
CA MET A 231 -0.37 4.90 -19.17
C MET A 231 -1.07 4.84 -20.54
N ASP A 232 -1.66 3.70 -20.86
CA ASP A 232 -2.37 3.46 -22.11
C ASP A 232 -3.88 3.78 -21.99
N ASN A 233 -4.61 3.64 -23.09
CA ASN A 233 -6.06 3.90 -23.15
C ASN A 233 -6.90 2.73 -22.64
N THR A 234 -6.37 1.96 -21.70
CA THR A 234 -7.02 0.80 -21.09
C THR A 234 -7.50 1.14 -19.68
N ILE A 235 -8.71 0.71 -19.33
CA ILE A 235 -9.19 0.71 -17.97
C ILE A 235 -9.04 -0.70 -17.40
N GLU A 236 -8.29 -0.82 -16.34
CA GLU A 236 -8.15 -2.05 -15.56
C GLU A 236 -8.79 -1.89 -14.19
N VAL A 237 -9.72 -2.79 -13.86
CA VAL A 237 -10.38 -2.86 -12.54
C VAL A 237 -10.13 -4.25 -11.96
N ASN A 238 -9.54 -4.31 -10.77
CA ASN A 238 -9.28 -5.57 -10.05
C ASN A 238 -9.64 -5.42 -8.56
N PRO A 239 -10.90 -5.61 -8.16
CA PRO A 239 -11.35 -5.40 -6.80
C PRO A 239 -10.73 -6.39 -5.82
N LEU A 240 -10.23 -5.88 -4.67
CA LEU A 240 -9.74 -6.69 -3.56
C LEU A 240 -10.81 -6.80 -2.47
N ILE A 241 -12.00 -7.23 -2.86
CA ILE A 241 -13.15 -7.47 -1.99
C ILE A 241 -13.51 -8.95 -2.09
N PRO A 242 -13.40 -9.73 -1.00
CA PRO A 242 -13.73 -11.15 -1.01
C PRO A 242 -15.19 -11.40 -1.39
N GLU A 243 -15.43 -12.53 -2.05
CA GLU A 243 -16.78 -12.90 -2.45
C GLU A 243 -17.76 -12.89 -1.26
N GLY A 244 -18.91 -12.25 -1.46
CA GLY A 244 -19.98 -12.18 -0.47
C GLY A 244 -19.81 -11.11 0.62
N LYS A 245 -18.68 -10.38 0.66
CA LYS A 245 -18.49 -9.30 1.64
C LYS A 245 -19.35 -8.07 1.33
N TRP A 246 -19.32 -7.61 0.09
CA TRP A 246 -20.17 -6.52 -0.36
C TRP A 246 -21.09 -6.96 -1.50
N ASN A 247 -22.37 -6.63 -1.37
CA ASN A 247 -23.35 -6.91 -2.42
C ASN A 247 -23.43 -5.79 -3.47
N TRP A 248 -22.90 -4.61 -3.15
CA TRP A 248 -22.90 -3.46 -4.04
C TRP A 248 -21.84 -2.42 -3.62
N PHE A 249 -21.31 -1.71 -4.59
CA PHE A 249 -20.59 -0.44 -4.45
C PHE A 249 -20.68 0.36 -5.74
N CYS A 250 -20.44 1.66 -5.65
CA CYS A 250 -20.30 2.54 -6.80
C CYS A 250 -19.16 3.53 -6.53
N LEU A 251 -18.23 3.60 -7.44
CA LEU A 251 -17.24 4.66 -7.55
C LEU A 251 -17.62 5.47 -8.79
N ASP A 252 -18.01 6.73 -8.60
CA ASP A 252 -18.60 7.56 -9.62
C ASP A 252 -17.84 8.88 -9.79
N ASN A 253 -17.89 9.47 -10.98
CA ASN A 253 -17.25 10.74 -11.32
C ASN A 253 -15.72 10.76 -11.06
N VAL A 254 -15.02 9.69 -11.39
CA VAL A 254 -13.57 9.66 -11.31
C VAL A 254 -12.98 10.18 -12.61
N LEU A 255 -12.34 11.36 -12.57
CA LEU A 255 -11.62 11.88 -13.73
C LEU A 255 -10.36 11.05 -13.98
N TYR A 256 -10.31 10.37 -15.13
CA TYR A 256 -9.22 9.50 -15.53
C TYR A 256 -8.94 9.68 -17.03
N HIS A 257 -7.72 10.10 -17.38
CA HIS A 257 -7.30 10.42 -18.75
C HIS A 257 -8.23 11.41 -19.50
N GLY A 258 -8.90 12.30 -18.77
CA GLY A 258 -9.80 13.30 -19.35
C GLY A 258 -11.25 12.82 -19.52
N HIS A 259 -11.57 11.60 -19.11
CA HIS A 259 -12.90 10.99 -19.14
C HIS A 259 -13.46 10.77 -17.74
N ASP A 260 -14.77 10.81 -17.59
CA ASP A 260 -15.46 10.46 -16.35
C ASP A 260 -15.69 8.94 -16.30
N ILE A 261 -15.06 8.29 -15.31
CA ILE A 261 -15.17 6.86 -15.10
C ILE A 261 -16.16 6.57 -13.97
N THR A 262 -17.07 5.63 -14.22
CA THR A 262 -17.95 5.05 -13.19
C THR A 262 -17.73 3.55 -13.12
N ILE A 263 -17.49 3.03 -11.90
CA ILE A 263 -17.33 1.60 -11.61
C ILE A 263 -18.43 1.17 -10.67
N ILE A 264 -19.29 0.24 -11.11
CA ILE A 264 -20.44 -0.24 -10.36
C ILE A 264 -20.30 -1.74 -10.12
N TRP A 265 -20.41 -2.16 -8.87
CA TRP A 265 -20.74 -3.54 -8.52
C TRP A 265 -22.15 -3.59 -7.96
N ASP A 266 -23.03 -4.37 -8.59
CA ASP A 266 -24.37 -4.66 -8.12
C ASP A 266 -24.68 -6.15 -8.35
N LYS A 267 -24.54 -6.94 -7.29
CA LYS A 267 -24.65 -8.40 -7.38
C LYS A 267 -25.95 -8.88 -8.03
N ASN A 268 -27.04 -8.17 -7.76
CA ASN A 268 -28.37 -8.56 -8.21
C ASN A 268 -28.99 -7.58 -9.23
N GLY A 269 -28.34 -6.44 -9.48
CA GLY A 269 -28.85 -5.38 -10.35
C GLY A 269 -29.96 -4.50 -9.76
N ASN A 270 -30.26 -4.68 -8.47
CA ASN A 270 -31.43 -4.04 -7.84
C ASN A 270 -31.09 -2.73 -7.12
N ARG A 271 -29.81 -2.45 -6.89
CA ARG A 271 -29.39 -1.27 -6.11
C ARG A 271 -29.28 -0.03 -6.98
N TYR A 272 -28.60 -0.13 -8.10
CA TYR A 272 -28.30 1.01 -8.99
C TYR A 272 -29.16 0.99 -10.26
N HIS A 273 -29.88 -0.10 -10.53
CA HIS A 273 -30.73 -0.27 -11.73
C HIS A 273 -29.97 -0.13 -13.06
N GLN A 274 -28.65 -0.38 -13.02
CA GLN A 274 -27.78 -0.38 -14.20
C GLN A 274 -27.47 -1.81 -14.70
N GLY A 275 -28.17 -2.82 -14.16
CA GLY A 275 -27.94 -4.24 -14.40
C GLY A 275 -27.02 -4.88 -13.35
N LYS A 276 -26.98 -6.22 -13.32
CA LYS A 276 -26.19 -7.00 -12.37
C LYS A 276 -24.71 -7.06 -12.76
N GLY A 277 -23.84 -7.32 -11.78
CA GLY A 277 -22.43 -7.59 -11.98
C GLY A 277 -21.53 -6.37 -11.80
N LEU A 278 -20.25 -6.55 -12.11
CA LEU A 278 -19.25 -5.49 -12.17
C LEU A 278 -19.33 -4.80 -13.53
N ARG A 279 -19.44 -3.49 -13.54
CA ARG A 279 -19.62 -2.67 -14.74
C ARG A 279 -18.69 -1.48 -14.72
N VAL A 280 -18.12 -1.16 -15.87
CA VAL A 280 -17.30 0.02 -16.10
C VAL A 280 -17.95 0.87 -17.16
N LEU A 281 -18.17 2.15 -16.85
CA LEU A 281 -18.71 3.14 -17.77
C LEU A 281 -17.67 4.24 -17.98
N VAL A 282 -17.61 4.74 -19.22
CA VAL A 282 -16.81 5.91 -19.63
C VAL A 282 -17.80 6.95 -20.18
N ASP A 283 -17.81 8.15 -19.62
CA ASP A 283 -18.75 9.21 -20.01
C ASP A 283 -20.20 8.73 -20.07
N GLY A 284 -20.61 7.92 -19.09
CA GLY A 284 -21.92 7.32 -18.98
C GLY A 284 -22.23 6.15 -19.93
N LYS A 285 -21.26 5.72 -20.76
CA LYS A 285 -21.43 4.58 -21.68
C LYS A 285 -20.77 3.32 -21.13
N LEU A 286 -21.48 2.21 -21.13
CA LEU A 286 -20.93 0.91 -20.72
C LEU A 286 -19.82 0.45 -21.67
N VAL A 287 -18.62 0.24 -21.14
CA VAL A 287 -17.44 -0.24 -21.91
C VAL A 287 -16.98 -1.63 -21.51
N GLY A 288 -17.37 -2.12 -20.33
CA GLY A 288 -17.02 -3.46 -19.88
C GLY A 288 -17.92 -3.97 -18.77
N MET A 289 -18.10 -5.28 -18.70
CA MET A 289 -18.88 -5.92 -17.64
C MET A 289 -18.47 -7.38 -17.39
N THR A 290 -18.72 -7.85 -16.17
CA THR A 290 -18.64 -9.26 -15.78
C THR A 290 -19.63 -9.55 -14.66
N ASP A 291 -20.17 -10.78 -14.62
CA ASP A 291 -21.15 -11.20 -13.61
C ASP A 291 -20.54 -11.42 -12.21
N LYS A 292 -19.21 -11.47 -12.10
CA LYS A 292 -18.47 -11.72 -10.86
C LYS A 292 -17.64 -10.51 -10.48
N LEU A 293 -17.33 -10.41 -9.19
CA LEU A 293 -16.35 -9.45 -8.66
C LEU A 293 -14.95 -10.03 -8.91
N GLN A 294 -14.36 -9.67 -10.03
CA GLN A 294 -13.07 -10.18 -10.50
C GLN A 294 -12.39 -9.15 -11.40
N LYS A 295 -11.15 -9.43 -11.79
CA LYS A 295 -10.39 -8.57 -12.72
C LYS A 295 -11.15 -8.40 -14.05
N LEU A 296 -11.30 -7.14 -14.45
CA LEU A 296 -11.92 -6.72 -15.71
C LEU A 296 -10.97 -5.74 -16.41
N ILE A 297 -10.66 -6.02 -17.67
CA ILE A 297 -9.83 -5.17 -18.53
C ILE A 297 -10.69 -4.69 -19.70
N CYS A 298 -10.74 -3.37 -19.89
CA CYS A 298 -11.43 -2.71 -20.98
C CYS A 298 -10.37 -2.02 -21.85
N GLU A 299 -10.00 -2.65 -22.98
CA GLU A 299 -8.92 -2.19 -23.86
C GLU A 299 -9.40 -1.10 -24.81
N ASN A 300 -8.57 -0.06 -25.02
CA ASN A 300 -8.79 1.01 -26.01
C ASN A 300 -10.14 1.72 -25.87
N VAL A 301 -10.55 2.02 -24.66
CA VAL A 301 -11.87 2.62 -24.35
C VAL A 301 -11.82 4.10 -23.97
N LEU A 302 -10.61 4.69 -23.92
CA LEU A 302 -10.36 6.10 -23.62
C LEU A 302 -9.92 6.90 -24.86
#